data_71c54de44cdce1923ac250a9a92ab915
#
_entry.id   71c54de44cdce1923ac250a9a92ab915
#
_cell.length_a   1.000
_cell.length_b   1.000
_cell.length_c   1.000
_cell.angle_alpha   90.00
_cell.angle_beta   90.00
_cell.angle_gamma   90.00
#
_symmetry.space_group_name_H-M   'P 1'
#
loop_
_entity.id
_entity.type
_entity.pdbx_description
1 polymer ?
#
loop_
_entity_poly.entity_id
_entity_poly.type
_entity_poly.pdbx_seq_one_letter_code
_entity_poly.pdbx_strand_id
1 'polypeptide(L)'
;GNVFESGSRTPVAITILVKKKGAKHDGFIHYCDIGDYLSRQQKLQIISDERSVEAIKWRRIIPSLNGDWLNQRNPNFTNFAALGSKRRDKCDSFFAENYAIGQCTNRDVWIYSFEPEAKNAIRMIEFYNKELVRCQEEWKNHLTTNHIGTGEKAKEAFYTNLRSNKSNCISWSRGLFRCFCREIQIDCNAEYRTVMRRPFCKVNCYYKREIIEYPSKWESIFPRNDYTNVVICISGTGSNKGFSAIITDCIQDYQLLFNAQCFPLYIYEKAESKESAQLSFDNMTVGESKTWTRRFAVTDVILSKFRGIYGDKVNKEDIFYYVYAVLQSPRYSESYKEDLVKDMPRIPLLAHFPEYVRIGRALAELHLNYEKPVNAEELGIMVEMRRADYTVVDKMRFGKGKDKSTIEYNPYITIRNIPEEAYNYIVNGKSAIEWIVEQYAVTTDKSSDIVNDPNAYAGGKYIFDLLISIISVSLKTQELIAQLPEYKEI
;
A
#
# COMPACT_ATOMS: atom_id res chain seq x y z
N GLY A 1 23.54 -15.82 9.18
CA GLY A 1 23.17 -17.17 8.76
C GLY A 1 22.10 -17.81 9.64
N ASN A 2 21.34 -18.77 9.12
CA ASN A 2 20.31 -19.48 9.89
C ASN A 2 20.96 -20.43 10.89
N VAL A 3 20.47 -20.46 12.13
CA VAL A 3 20.93 -21.39 13.17
C VAL A 3 20.33 -22.78 12.94
N PHE A 4 19.06 -22.85 12.52
CA PHE A 4 18.36 -24.08 12.18
C PHE A 4 18.43 -24.35 10.67
N GLU A 5 18.52 -25.61 10.31
CA GLU A 5 18.59 -26.04 8.91
C GLU A 5 17.28 -25.77 8.14
N SER A 6 17.41 -25.65 6.83
CA SER A 6 16.34 -25.51 5.84
C SER A 6 15.25 -24.45 6.12
N GLY A 7 15.47 -23.25 5.62
CA GLY A 7 14.37 -22.36 5.20
C GLY A 7 13.87 -21.32 6.21
N SER A 8 14.12 -21.42 7.49
CA SER A 8 13.71 -20.40 8.45
C SER A 8 14.60 -19.17 8.36
N ARG A 9 14.02 -18.03 7.95
CA ARG A 9 14.68 -16.70 7.95
C ARG A 9 14.28 -15.85 9.16
N THR A 10 13.53 -16.44 10.10
CA THR A 10 13.02 -15.74 11.27
C THR A 10 14.14 -15.56 12.31
N PRO A 11 14.23 -14.40 12.97
CA PRO A 11 15.10 -14.22 14.12
C PRO A 11 14.76 -15.25 15.21
N VAL A 12 15.77 -15.68 15.96
CA VAL A 12 15.62 -16.65 17.05
C VAL A 12 16.08 -16.00 18.35
N ALA A 13 15.27 -16.12 19.39
CA ALA A 13 15.62 -15.72 20.74
C ALA A 13 15.55 -16.94 21.68
N ILE A 14 16.45 -17.01 22.63
CA ILE A 14 16.44 -17.98 23.72
C ILE A 14 15.89 -17.26 24.95
N THR A 15 14.76 -17.73 25.49
CA THR A 15 14.15 -17.16 26.68
C THR A 15 14.18 -18.16 27.83
N ILE A 16 14.73 -17.75 28.97
CA ILE A 16 14.77 -18.52 30.20
C ILE A 16 13.89 -17.81 31.24
N LEU A 17 12.84 -18.48 31.69
CA LEU A 17 11.93 -17.95 32.70
C LEU A 17 12.18 -18.63 34.07
N VAL A 18 12.49 -17.82 35.07
CA VAL A 18 12.74 -18.29 36.42
C VAL A 18 11.66 -17.71 37.37
N LYS A 19 10.90 -18.58 38.03
CA LYS A 19 9.90 -18.18 39.03
C LYS A 19 10.34 -18.65 40.42
N LYS A 20 10.55 -17.71 41.34
CA LYS A 20 10.86 -18.01 42.75
C LYS A 20 9.56 -17.98 43.57
N LYS A 21 9.22 -19.10 44.25
CA LYS A 21 8.05 -19.19 45.10
C LYS A 21 8.18 -18.21 46.29
N GLY A 22 7.18 -17.38 46.52
CA GLY A 22 7.18 -16.40 47.61
C GLY A 22 7.92 -15.09 47.35
N ALA A 23 8.41 -14.86 46.16
CA ALA A 23 8.98 -13.55 45.79
C ALA A 23 7.89 -12.46 45.84
N LYS A 24 8.20 -11.35 46.53
CA LYS A 24 7.27 -10.20 46.73
C LYS A 24 7.56 -9.01 45.83
N HIS A 25 8.39 -9.21 44.81
CA HIS A 25 8.79 -8.15 43.89
C HIS A 25 8.44 -8.50 42.44
N ASP A 26 8.32 -7.48 41.60
CA ASP A 26 8.20 -7.64 40.18
C ASP A 26 9.43 -8.34 39.60
N GLY A 27 9.23 -9.06 38.49
CA GLY A 27 10.29 -9.76 37.80
C GLY A 27 11.32 -8.80 37.22
N PHE A 28 12.54 -9.28 37.03
CA PHE A 28 13.60 -8.57 36.33
C PHE A 28 13.83 -9.18 34.96
N ILE A 29 14.11 -8.33 33.98
CA ILE A 29 14.43 -8.75 32.64
C ILE A 29 15.93 -8.51 32.39
N HIS A 30 16.62 -9.59 32.10
CA HIS A 30 18.02 -9.57 31.68
C HIS A 30 18.09 -9.89 30.22
N TYR A 31 18.75 -9.06 29.43
CA TYR A 31 18.86 -9.16 27.98
C TYR A 31 20.29 -9.15 27.51
N CYS A 32 20.61 -10.01 26.56
CA CYS A 32 21.87 -10.01 25.84
C CYS A 32 21.61 -10.11 24.35
N ASP A 33 22.24 -9.24 23.57
CA ASP A 33 22.22 -9.26 22.12
C ASP A 33 23.60 -9.70 21.62
N ILE A 34 23.60 -10.72 20.78
CA ILE A 34 24.84 -11.25 20.18
C ILE A 34 25.29 -10.48 18.95
N GLY A 35 24.50 -9.50 18.49
CA GLY A 35 24.77 -8.64 17.33
C GLY A 35 24.19 -9.13 16.01
N ASP A 36 24.28 -8.24 15.01
CA ASP A 36 23.72 -8.42 13.68
C ASP A 36 24.71 -9.03 12.68
N TYR A 37 24.17 -9.50 11.54
CA TYR A 37 24.91 -9.99 10.35
C TYR A 37 25.86 -11.18 10.59
N LEU A 38 25.75 -11.86 11.72
CA LEU A 38 26.58 -13.01 12.06
C LEU A 38 26.25 -14.25 11.20
N SER A 39 27.29 -15.01 10.85
CA SER A 39 27.14 -16.33 10.26
C SER A 39 26.61 -17.34 11.30
N ARG A 40 26.10 -18.49 10.83
CA ARG A 40 25.69 -19.59 11.73
C ARG A 40 26.81 -20.01 12.68
N GLN A 41 28.01 -20.17 12.17
CA GLN A 41 29.18 -20.58 12.97
C GLN A 41 29.51 -19.56 14.04
N GLN A 42 29.51 -18.27 13.71
CA GLN A 42 29.77 -17.19 14.69
C GLN A 42 28.72 -17.17 15.80
N LYS A 43 27.43 -17.34 15.47
CA LYS A 43 26.35 -17.40 16.47
C LYS A 43 26.52 -18.58 17.43
N LEU A 44 26.82 -19.76 16.91
CA LEU A 44 27.02 -20.96 17.71
C LEU A 44 28.30 -20.86 18.55
N GLN A 45 29.36 -20.24 18.02
CA GLN A 45 30.61 -20.02 18.73
C GLN A 45 30.41 -19.10 19.93
N ILE A 46 29.70 -17.97 19.76
CA ILE A 46 29.38 -17.05 20.86
C ILE A 46 28.68 -17.80 22.01
N ILE A 47 27.62 -18.58 21.66
CA ILE A 47 26.88 -19.34 22.68
C ILE A 47 27.78 -20.39 23.37
N SER A 48 28.68 -21.03 22.62
CA SER A 48 29.62 -22.02 23.16
C SER A 48 30.65 -21.37 24.07
N ASP A 49 31.14 -20.19 23.75
CA ASP A 49 32.17 -19.46 24.49
C ASP A 49 31.62 -18.95 25.84
N GLU A 50 30.35 -18.57 25.91
CA GLU A 50 29.71 -18.11 27.15
C GLU A 50 29.56 -19.22 28.20
N ARG A 51 29.53 -20.49 27.80
CA ARG A 51 29.53 -21.72 28.64
C ARG A 51 28.43 -21.79 29.72
N SER A 52 28.08 -20.68 30.35
CA SER A 52 27.01 -20.61 31.36
C SER A 52 26.25 -19.30 31.32
N VAL A 53 25.04 -19.29 31.85
CA VAL A 53 24.17 -18.09 31.96
C VAL A 53 24.86 -17.01 32.83
N GLU A 54 25.75 -17.39 33.75
CA GLU A 54 26.45 -16.47 34.64
C GLU A 54 27.57 -15.71 33.93
N ALA A 55 28.14 -16.29 32.88
CA ALA A 55 29.21 -15.67 32.10
C ALA A 55 28.71 -14.59 31.14
N ILE A 56 27.42 -14.61 30.80
CA ILE A 56 26.79 -13.69 29.87
C ILE A 56 26.76 -12.26 30.41
N LYS A 57 27.18 -11.29 29.62
CA LYS A 57 27.11 -9.85 29.96
C LYS A 57 25.70 -9.34 29.82
N TRP A 58 24.90 -9.54 30.84
CA TRP A 58 23.48 -9.14 30.84
C TRP A 58 23.29 -7.62 30.99
N ARG A 59 22.41 -7.07 30.16
CA ARG A 59 21.83 -5.74 30.35
C ARG A 59 20.46 -5.87 31.04
N ARG A 60 20.24 -5.18 32.14
CA ARG A 60 18.91 -5.11 32.75
C ARG A 60 18.01 -4.21 31.93
N ILE A 61 16.84 -4.70 31.57
CA ILE A 61 15.80 -3.96 30.87
C ILE A 61 14.70 -3.57 31.85
N ILE A 62 14.25 -2.33 31.76
CA ILE A 62 13.04 -1.83 32.41
C ILE A 62 12.01 -1.62 31.31
N PRO A 63 10.90 -2.41 31.28
CA PRO A 63 9.85 -2.24 30.29
C PRO A 63 9.22 -0.85 30.40
N SER A 64 8.77 -0.32 29.26
CA SER A 64 7.94 0.89 29.24
C SER A 64 6.55 0.61 29.84
N LEU A 65 5.76 1.65 30.10
CA LEU A 65 4.36 1.54 30.53
C LEU A 65 3.49 0.75 29.53
N ASN A 66 3.89 0.73 28.26
CA ASN A 66 3.24 -0.03 27.20
C ASN A 66 3.72 -1.49 27.10
N GLY A 67 4.64 -1.92 27.99
CA GLY A 67 5.22 -3.25 27.99
C GLY A 67 6.32 -3.45 26.93
N ASP A 68 6.83 -2.41 26.29
CA ASP A 68 7.94 -2.51 25.33
C ASP A 68 9.25 -2.75 26.10
N TRP A 69 9.97 -3.80 25.75
CA TRP A 69 11.27 -4.14 26.33
C TRP A 69 12.41 -3.41 25.63
N LEU A 70 12.41 -3.51 24.31
CA LEU A 70 13.35 -2.88 23.39
C LEU A 70 12.54 -1.96 22.48
N ASN A 71 13.25 -1.04 21.80
CA ASN A 71 12.62 -0.14 20.83
C ASN A 71 11.36 0.52 21.42
N GLN A 72 11.56 1.17 22.56
CA GLN A 72 10.48 1.78 23.33
C GLN A 72 9.88 2.97 22.59
N ARG A 73 8.56 3.06 22.65
CA ARG A 73 7.80 4.18 22.08
C ARG A 73 8.09 5.48 22.79
N ASN A 74 7.95 6.59 22.05
CA ASN A 74 8.09 7.93 22.61
C ASN A 74 6.84 8.26 23.44
N PRO A 75 6.96 8.60 24.74
CA PRO A 75 5.78 8.86 25.59
C PRO A 75 4.92 10.04 25.10
N ASN A 76 5.51 11.03 24.39
CA ASN A 76 4.78 12.17 23.86
C ASN A 76 3.84 11.80 22.70
N PHE A 77 4.10 10.69 21.99
CA PHE A 77 3.33 10.29 20.83
C PHE A 77 1.82 10.17 21.11
N THR A 78 1.47 9.67 22.30
CA THR A 78 0.07 9.47 22.70
C THR A 78 -0.70 10.76 22.95
N ASN A 79 -0.02 11.89 23.10
CA ASN A 79 -0.63 13.21 23.31
C ASN A 79 -1.21 13.80 22.01
N PHE A 80 -0.78 13.29 20.86
CA PHE A 80 -1.23 13.81 19.57
C PHE A 80 -2.50 13.10 19.09
N ALA A 81 -3.27 13.82 18.27
CA ALA A 81 -4.44 13.24 17.62
C ALA A 81 -4.02 12.19 16.60
N ALA A 82 -4.68 11.03 16.61
CA ALA A 82 -4.44 9.97 15.66
C ALA A 82 -4.93 10.36 14.25
N LEU A 83 -4.28 9.83 13.22
CA LEU A 83 -4.69 10.07 11.84
C LEU A 83 -6.09 9.53 11.56
N GLY A 84 -6.39 8.33 12.03
CA GLY A 84 -7.71 7.72 11.93
C GLY A 84 -8.07 6.91 13.17
N SER A 85 -9.30 6.45 13.27
CA SER A 85 -9.78 5.58 14.36
C SER A 85 -10.64 4.46 13.80
N LYS A 86 -10.43 3.24 14.30
CA LYS A 86 -11.31 2.09 14.04
C LYS A 86 -12.56 2.11 14.93
N ARG A 87 -12.58 2.92 15.97
CA ARG A 87 -13.69 3.04 16.92
C ARG A 87 -14.54 4.25 16.56
N ARG A 88 -15.83 4.01 16.28
CA ARG A 88 -16.79 5.05 15.90
C ARG A 88 -17.00 6.13 16.98
N ASP A 89 -16.72 5.80 18.23
CA ASP A 89 -16.85 6.69 19.40
C ASP A 89 -15.67 7.67 19.59
N LYS A 90 -14.60 7.54 18.81
CA LYS A 90 -13.43 8.45 18.88
C LYS A 90 -13.41 9.44 17.74
N CYS A 91 -14.16 10.54 17.94
CA CYS A 91 -14.21 11.66 16.98
C CYS A 91 -12.93 12.51 16.95
N ASP A 92 -11.96 12.29 17.83
CA ASP A 92 -10.79 13.16 18.04
C ASP A 92 -9.65 12.87 17.06
N SER A 93 -9.87 12.10 16.03
CA SER A 93 -8.88 11.80 15.01
C SER A 93 -9.11 12.63 13.74
N PHE A 94 -8.03 12.83 12.94
CA PHE A 94 -8.06 13.67 11.75
C PHE A 94 -9.14 13.22 10.75
N PHE A 95 -9.22 11.93 10.48
CA PHE A 95 -10.13 11.37 9.47
C PHE A 95 -11.23 10.50 10.07
N ALA A 96 -11.25 10.28 11.39
CA ALA A 96 -12.14 9.32 12.04
C ALA A 96 -12.14 7.97 11.29
N GLU A 97 -13.31 7.53 10.77
CA GLU A 97 -13.46 6.34 9.95
C GLU A 97 -13.43 6.63 8.43
N ASN A 98 -13.19 7.90 8.03
CA ASN A 98 -13.17 8.34 6.63
C ASN A 98 -11.87 7.97 5.91
N TYR A 99 -11.44 6.72 6.03
CA TYR A 99 -10.28 6.19 5.34
C TYR A 99 -10.52 4.76 4.86
N ALA A 100 -9.73 4.32 3.91
CA ALA A 100 -9.78 2.97 3.36
C ALA A 100 -8.47 2.22 3.65
N ILE A 101 -8.51 0.91 3.50
CA ILE A 101 -7.30 0.11 3.26
C ILE A 101 -7.11 -0.03 1.76
N GLY A 102 -5.90 -0.30 1.31
CA GLY A 102 -5.63 -0.59 -0.08
C GLY A 102 -6.49 -1.75 -0.61
N GLN A 103 -6.81 -1.73 -1.89
CA GLN A 103 -7.57 -2.79 -2.55
C GLN A 103 -6.77 -4.09 -2.56
N CYS A 104 -7.42 -5.21 -2.24
CA CYS A 104 -6.81 -6.53 -2.31
C CYS A 104 -7.58 -7.42 -3.30
N THR A 105 -6.92 -7.86 -4.35
CA THR A 105 -7.53 -8.72 -5.37
C THR A 105 -7.39 -10.19 -5.05
N ASN A 106 -6.30 -10.62 -4.39
CA ASN A 106 -5.83 -12.01 -4.23
C ASN A 106 -5.62 -12.75 -5.56
N ARG A 107 -5.65 -12.01 -6.67
CA ARG A 107 -5.43 -12.52 -8.03
C ARG A 107 -4.90 -11.42 -8.96
N ASP A 108 -3.88 -10.70 -8.51
CA ASP A 108 -3.34 -9.51 -9.17
C ASP A 108 -3.06 -9.73 -10.64
N VAL A 109 -2.44 -10.84 -11.00
CA VAL A 109 -2.05 -11.17 -12.38
C VAL A 109 -3.25 -11.31 -13.34
N TRP A 110 -4.44 -11.59 -12.79
CA TRP A 110 -5.69 -11.70 -13.57
C TRP A 110 -6.41 -10.36 -13.70
N ILE A 111 -6.34 -9.53 -12.66
CA ILE A 111 -7.14 -8.30 -12.51
C ILE A 111 -6.38 -7.06 -12.90
N TYR A 112 -5.07 -7.02 -12.63
CA TYR A 112 -4.19 -5.93 -13.00
C TYR A 112 -3.45 -6.23 -14.29
N SER A 113 -3.39 -5.25 -15.19
CA SER A 113 -2.68 -5.38 -16.47
C SER A 113 -2.08 -4.05 -16.86
N PHE A 114 -0.93 -4.08 -17.52
CA PHE A 114 -0.41 -2.93 -18.26
C PHE A 114 -1.18 -2.73 -19.58
N GLU A 115 -1.76 -3.78 -20.14
CA GLU A 115 -2.64 -3.66 -21.32
C GLU A 115 -3.92 -2.92 -20.95
N PRO A 116 -4.46 -2.09 -21.86
CA PRO A 116 -5.73 -1.43 -21.64
C PRO A 116 -6.92 -2.39 -21.66
N GLU A 117 -6.76 -3.55 -22.28
CA GLU A 117 -7.78 -4.60 -22.36
C GLU A 117 -7.54 -5.69 -21.32
N ALA A 118 -8.58 -6.01 -20.55
CA ALA A 118 -8.49 -7.02 -19.48
C ALA A 118 -8.77 -8.45 -19.96
N LYS A 119 -8.13 -8.88 -21.04
CA LYS A 119 -8.32 -10.23 -21.64
C LYS A 119 -8.22 -11.35 -20.61
N ASN A 120 -7.29 -11.25 -19.66
CA ASN A 120 -7.07 -12.25 -18.64
C ASN A 120 -8.23 -12.32 -17.64
N ALA A 121 -8.76 -11.18 -17.20
CA ALA A 121 -9.90 -11.13 -16.28
C ALA A 121 -11.16 -11.70 -16.93
N ILE A 122 -11.42 -11.33 -18.17
CA ILE A 122 -12.56 -11.84 -18.96
C ILE A 122 -12.43 -13.36 -19.13
N ARG A 123 -11.28 -13.87 -19.56
CA ARG A 123 -11.00 -15.31 -19.69
C ARG A 123 -11.25 -16.06 -18.38
N MET A 124 -10.85 -15.49 -17.25
CA MET A 124 -11.08 -16.09 -15.93
C MET A 124 -12.57 -16.10 -15.58
N ILE A 125 -13.32 -15.04 -15.86
CA ILE A 125 -14.78 -14.95 -15.61
C ILE A 125 -15.52 -15.96 -16.47
N GLU A 126 -15.19 -16.07 -17.75
CA GLU A 126 -15.79 -17.05 -18.67
C GLU A 126 -15.57 -18.48 -18.17
N PHE A 127 -14.32 -18.79 -17.74
CA PHE A 127 -14.01 -20.08 -17.14
C PHE A 127 -14.81 -20.32 -15.85
N TYR A 128 -14.90 -19.32 -14.96
CA TYR A 128 -15.69 -19.38 -13.73
C TYR A 128 -17.15 -19.69 -14.01
N ASN A 129 -17.78 -18.98 -14.94
CA ASN A 129 -19.19 -19.18 -15.29
C ASN A 129 -19.44 -20.57 -15.92
N LYS A 130 -18.53 -21.04 -16.76
CA LYS A 130 -18.59 -22.39 -17.35
C LYS A 130 -18.51 -23.46 -16.28
N GLU A 131 -17.58 -23.34 -15.35
CA GLU A 131 -17.44 -24.25 -14.21
C GLU A 131 -18.66 -24.21 -13.30
N LEU A 132 -19.25 -23.02 -13.10
CA LEU A 132 -20.45 -22.85 -12.28
C LEU A 132 -21.62 -23.65 -12.88
N VAL A 133 -21.90 -23.50 -14.17
CA VAL A 133 -22.95 -24.25 -14.86
C VAL A 133 -22.71 -25.75 -14.75
N ARG A 134 -21.48 -26.20 -15.01
CA ARG A 134 -21.10 -27.62 -14.89
C ARG A 134 -21.37 -28.16 -13.48
N CYS A 135 -20.92 -27.45 -12.45
CA CYS A 135 -21.13 -27.87 -11.06
C CYS A 135 -22.59 -27.84 -10.64
N GLN A 136 -23.40 -26.93 -11.17
CA GLN A 136 -24.85 -26.89 -10.92
C GLN A 136 -25.56 -28.10 -11.51
N GLU A 137 -25.22 -28.50 -12.73
CA GLU A 137 -25.77 -29.67 -13.38
C GLU A 137 -25.43 -30.97 -12.63
N GLU A 138 -24.16 -31.12 -12.25
CA GLU A 138 -23.68 -32.26 -11.46
C GLU A 138 -24.34 -32.32 -10.06
N TRP A 139 -24.54 -31.14 -9.42
CA TRP A 139 -25.25 -31.08 -8.15
C TRP A 139 -26.72 -31.50 -8.28
N LYS A 140 -27.43 -31.04 -9.32
CA LYS A 140 -28.80 -31.49 -9.62
C LYS A 140 -28.88 -33.00 -9.81
N ASN A 141 -27.96 -33.57 -10.60
CA ASN A 141 -27.88 -35.00 -10.80
C ASN A 141 -27.58 -35.77 -9.51
N HIS A 142 -26.68 -35.22 -8.66
CA HIS A 142 -26.37 -35.79 -7.34
C HIS A 142 -27.60 -35.85 -6.43
N LEU A 143 -28.39 -34.78 -6.38
CA LEU A 143 -29.63 -34.71 -5.59
C LEU A 143 -30.71 -35.68 -6.07
N THR A 144 -30.80 -35.96 -7.35
CA THR A 144 -31.77 -36.90 -7.92
C THR A 144 -31.35 -38.36 -7.66
N THR A 145 -30.05 -38.64 -7.60
CA THR A 145 -29.51 -40.01 -7.46
C THR A 145 -29.28 -40.42 -6.00
N ASN A 146 -28.87 -39.49 -5.16
CA ASN A 146 -28.49 -39.76 -3.77
C ASN A 146 -29.39 -38.91 -2.86
N HIS A 147 -30.41 -39.44 -2.25
CA HIS A 147 -31.31 -38.75 -1.32
C HIS A 147 -30.64 -38.19 -0.06
N ILE A 148 -29.40 -37.73 -0.12
CA ILE A 148 -28.56 -37.35 1.02
C ILE A 148 -28.22 -35.85 0.96
N GLY A 149 -28.54 -35.13 2.03
CA GLY A 149 -27.98 -33.81 2.37
C GLY A 149 -28.20 -32.67 1.35
N THR A 150 -29.31 -31.97 1.44
CA THR A 150 -29.67 -30.84 0.57
C THR A 150 -29.21 -29.46 1.07
N GLY A 151 -28.49 -29.41 2.22
CA GLY A 151 -28.13 -28.15 2.87
C GLY A 151 -26.92 -27.43 2.25
N GLU A 152 -26.77 -26.14 2.52
CA GLU A 152 -25.69 -25.30 2.00
C GLU A 152 -24.29 -25.88 2.25
N LYS A 153 -24.04 -26.48 3.41
CA LYS A 153 -22.75 -27.12 3.74
C LYS A 153 -22.44 -28.32 2.87
N ALA A 154 -23.46 -29.14 2.53
CA ALA A 154 -23.30 -30.30 1.66
C ALA A 154 -22.96 -29.84 0.24
N LYS A 155 -23.64 -28.81 -0.26
CA LYS A 155 -23.37 -28.16 -1.53
C LYS A 155 -21.96 -27.57 -1.60
N GLU A 156 -21.53 -26.86 -0.56
CA GLU A 156 -20.20 -26.27 -0.47
C GLU A 156 -19.12 -27.38 -0.51
N ALA A 157 -19.30 -28.46 0.23
CA ALA A 157 -18.39 -29.61 0.21
C ALA A 157 -18.35 -30.27 -1.16
N PHE A 158 -19.50 -30.45 -1.81
CA PHE A 158 -19.60 -31.01 -3.15
C PHE A 158 -18.88 -30.14 -4.19
N TYR A 159 -19.12 -28.82 -4.17
CA TYR A 159 -18.47 -27.88 -5.07
C TYR A 159 -16.97 -27.78 -4.82
N THR A 160 -16.52 -27.92 -3.56
CA THR A 160 -15.09 -27.93 -3.21
C THR A 160 -14.35 -29.06 -3.91
N ASN A 161 -14.97 -30.25 -3.97
CA ASN A 161 -14.37 -31.44 -4.57
C ASN A 161 -14.47 -31.44 -6.10
N LEU A 162 -15.54 -30.85 -6.64
CA LEU A 162 -15.86 -30.93 -8.06
C LEU A 162 -15.20 -29.84 -8.91
N ARG A 163 -15.09 -28.61 -8.36
CA ARG A 163 -14.56 -27.46 -9.12
C ARG A 163 -13.15 -27.70 -9.64
N SER A 164 -12.90 -27.23 -10.82
CA SER A 164 -11.56 -27.27 -11.40
C SER A 164 -10.61 -26.30 -10.71
N ASN A 165 -9.42 -26.77 -10.36
CA ASN A 165 -8.34 -25.98 -9.76
C ASN A 165 -7.20 -25.69 -10.76
N LYS A 166 -7.48 -25.64 -12.06
CA LYS A 166 -6.47 -25.32 -13.10
C LYS A 166 -5.99 -23.89 -12.91
N SER A 167 -4.77 -23.71 -12.40
CA SER A 167 -4.17 -22.41 -12.09
C SER A 167 -3.97 -21.51 -13.31
N ASN A 168 -3.87 -22.08 -14.50
CA ASN A 168 -3.78 -21.36 -15.76
C ASN A 168 -5.14 -20.89 -16.32
N CYS A 169 -6.25 -21.21 -15.63
CA CYS A 169 -7.59 -20.79 -16.01
C CYS A 169 -8.25 -19.88 -14.97
N ILE A 170 -7.95 -20.10 -13.69
CA ILE A 170 -8.59 -19.38 -12.59
C ILE A 170 -7.69 -19.32 -11.34
N SER A 171 -7.78 -18.22 -10.59
CA SER A 171 -7.21 -18.09 -9.26
C SER A 171 -8.34 -18.02 -8.23
N TRP A 172 -8.55 -19.11 -7.51
CA TRP A 172 -9.57 -19.17 -6.47
C TRP A 172 -9.14 -18.40 -5.21
N SER A 173 -10.08 -17.69 -4.64
CA SER A 173 -9.97 -17.11 -3.30
C SER A 173 -11.22 -17.46 -2.50
N ARG A 174 -11.21 -17.16 -1.22
CA ARG A 174 -12.35 -17.41 -0.33
C ARG A 174 -13.60 -16.64 -0.77
N GLY A 175 -13.44 -15.38 -1.18
CA GLY A 175 -14.55 -14.53 -1.65
C GLY A 175 -15.14 -15.04 -2.95
N LEU A 176 -14.31 -15.32 -3.95
CA LEU A 176 -14.75 -15.85 -5.24
C LEU A 176 -15.43 -17.22 -5.09
N PHE A 177 -14.89 -18.09 -4.25
CA PHE A 177 -15.52 -19.39 -3.98
C PHE A 177 -16.86 -19.26 -3.27
N ARG A 178 -17.02 -18.26 -2.40
CA ARG A 178 -18.33 -17.97 -1.78
C ARG A 178 -19.35 -17.52 -2.81
N CYS A 179 -18.97 -16.68 -3.79
CA CYS A 179 -19.83 -16.32 -4.92
C CYS A 179 -20.23 -17.57 -5.72
N PHE A 180 -19.29 -18.49 -5.95
CA PHE A 180 -19.52 -19.74 -6.65
C PHE A 180 -20.53 -20.63 -5.93
N CYS A 181 -20.40 -20.83 -4.62
CA CYS A 181 -21.34 -21.62 -3.82
C CYS A 181 -22.74 -21.00 -3.74
N ARG A 182 -22.82 -19.66 -3.87
CA ARG A 182 -24.09 -18.92 -3.98
C ARG A 182 -24.67 -18.88 -5.38
N GLU A 183 -24.01 -19.54 -6.32
CA GLU A 183 -24.43 -19.61 -7.74
C GLU A 183 -24.55 -18.25 -8.42
N ILE A 184 -23.70 -17.30 -8.02
CA ILE A 184 -23.66 -15.97 -8.62
C ILE A 184 -22.91 -16.05 -9.94
N GLN A 185 -23.58 -15.82 -11.05
CA GLN A 185 -22.95 -15.59 -12.35
C GLN A 185 -22.29 -14.21 -12.38
N ILE A 186 -21.13 -14.11 -12.97
CA ILE A 186 -20.38 -12.87 -13.10
C ILE A 186 -20.42 -12.46 -14.58
N ASP A 187 -21.04 -11.30 -14.85
CA ASP A 187 -21.02 -10.74 -16.20
C ASP A 187 -19.64 -10.12 -16.53
N CYS A 188 -19.32 -10.01 -17.82
CA CYS A 188 -18.07 -9.42 -18.30
C CYS A 188 -18.15 -7.90 -18.46
N ASN A 189 -19.15 -7.23 -17.93
CA ASN A 189 -19.24 -5.78 -17.95
C ASN A 189 -18.60 -5.21 -16.70
N ALA A 190 -17.47 -4.53 -16.84
CA ALA A 190 -16.78 -3.85 -15.75
C ALA A 190 -16.18 -2.54 -16.21
N GLU A 191 -15.98 -1.66 -15.25
CA GLU A 191 -15.27 -0.41 -15.44
C GLU A 191 -13.76 -0.67 -15.33
N TYR A 192 -12.99 -0.08 -16.25
CA TYR A 192 -11.52 -0.05 -16.14
C TYR A 192 -11.13 1.11 -15.25
N ARG A 193 -10.35 0.84 -14.21
CA ARG A 193 -9.86 1.87 -13.28
C ARG A 193 -8.35 1.83 -13.20
N THR A 194 -7.75 3.00 -13.01
CA THR A 194 -6.32 3.10 -12.71
C THR A 194 -6.07 2.76 -11.25
N VAL A 195 -5.07 1.91 -10.99
CA VAL A 195 -4.62 1.52 -9.65
C VAL A 195 -3.12 1.76 -9.53
N MET A 196 -2.70 2.40 -8.45
CA MET A 196 -1.30 2.43 -8.04
C MET A 196 -0.96 1.09 -7.37
N ARG A 197 -0.35 0.18 -8.13
CA ARG A 197 -0.04 -1.18 -7.67
C ARG A 197 1.17 -1.23 -6.74
N ARG A 198 2.22 -0.49 -7.09
CA ARG A 198 3.46 -0.33 -6.32
C ARG A 198 3.87 1.14 -6.41
N PRO A 199 4.80 1.62 -5.59
CA PRO A 199 5.25 2.99 -5.70
C PRO A 199 5.63 3.35 -7.13
N PHE A 200 5.01 4.40 -7.67
CA PHE A 200 5.21 4.92 -9.03
C PHE A 200 4.89 3.94 -10.17
N CYS A 201 4.11 2.92 -9.88
CA CYS A 201 3.69 1.93 -10.87
C CYS A 201 2.16 1.86 -10.94
N LYS A 202 1.58 2.56 -11.91
CA LYS A 202 0.17 2.51 -12.25
C LYS A 202 -0.11 1.34 -13.20
N VAL A 203 -1.28 0.73 -13.03
CA VAL A 203 -1.78 -0.35 -13.89
C VAL A 203 -3.27 -0.16 -14.14
N ASN A 204 -3.78 -0.78 -15.20
CA ASN A 204 -5.20 -0.90 -15.44
C ASN A 204 -5.78 -2.00 -14.56
N CYS A 205 -6.92 -1.75 -13.95
CA CYS A 205 -7.66 -2.70 -13.12
C CYS A 205 -9.03 -2.96 -13.76
N TYR A 206 -9.35 -4.23 -13.98
CA TYR A 206 -10.70 -4.64 -14.33
C TYR A 206 -11.55 -4.64 -13.05
N TYR A 207 -12.22 -3.51 -12.79
CA TYR A 207 -12.90 -3.25 -11.52
C TYR A 207 -14.28 -3.92 -11.48
N LYS A 208 -14.32 -5.13 -10.95
CA LYS A 208 -15.54 -5.91 -10.73
C LYS A 208 -15.57 -6.43 -9.30
N ARG A 209 -16.59 -6.07 -8.55
CA ARG A 209 -16.67 -6.34 -7.10
C ARG A 209 -16.55 -7.81 -6.76
N GLU A 210 -17.14 -8.69 -7.56
CA GLU A 210 -17.21 -10.13 -7.34
C GLU A 210 -15.84 -10.80 -7.45
N ILE A 211 -14.91 -10.21 -8.20
CA ILE A 211 -13.55 -10.75 -8.39
C ILE A 211 -12.48 -9.99 -7.62
N ILE A 212 -12.82 -8.93 -6.89
CA ILE A 212 -11.94 -8.23 -5.96
C ILE A 212 -12.23 -8.73 -4.55
N GLU A 213 -11.23 -9.35 -3.90
CA GLU A 213 -11.44 -9.98 -2.59
C GLU A 213 -11.83 -8.99 -1.51
N TYR A 214 -11.13 -7.85 -1.44
CA TYR A 214 -11.43 -6.73 -0.54
C TYR A 214 -11.44 -5.42 -1.31
N PRO A 215 -12.60 -4.98 -1.81
CA PRO A 215 -12.74 -3.71 -2.53
C PRO A 215 -12.61 -2.50 -1.60
N SER A 216 -12.68 -2.70 -0.26
CA SER A 216 -12.60 -1.65 0.76
C SER A 216 -13.68 -0.57 0.56
N LYS A 217 -13.38 0.70 0.90
CA LYS A 217 -14.30 1.85 0.77
C LYS A 217 -14.03 2.67 -0.52
N TRP A 218 -13.43 2.09 -1.54
CA TRP A 218 -13.00 2.83 -2.73
C TRP A 218 -14.14 3.48 -3.51
N GLU A 219 -15.36 2.90 -3.49
CA GLU A 219 -16.55 3.55 -4.07
C GLU A 219 -16.89 4.89 -3.41
N SER A 220 -16.58 5.08 -2.13
CA SER A 220 -16.78 6.36 -1.43
C SER A 220 -15.62 7.34 -1.61
N ILE A 221 -14.51 6.92 -2.19
CA ILE A 221 -13.34 7.75 -2.46
C ILE A 221 -13.27 8.11 -3.95
N PHE A 222 -13.45 7.12 -4.81
CA PHE A 222 -13.55 7.25 -6.26
C PHE A 222 -14.79 6.50 -6.74
N PRO A 223 -15.98 7.14 -6.77
CA PRO A 223 -17.23 6.46 -7.17
C PRO A 223 -17.16 5.89 -8.59
N ARG A 224 -16.64 6.66 -9.53
CA ARG A 224 -16.40 6.33 -10.94
C ARG A 224 -15.16 7.10 -11.45
N ASN A 225 -14.76 6.87 -12.69
CA ASN A 225 -13.57 7.49 -13.29
C ASN A 225 -13.69 9.02 -13.47
N ASP A 226 -14.90 9.56 -13.52
CA ASP A 226 -15.18 10.99 -13.65
C ASP A 226 -15.07 11.77 -12.31
N TYR A 227 -14.86 11.06 -11.18
CA TYR A 227 -14.71 11.67 -9.86
C TYR A 227 -13.23 11.76 -9.46
N THR A 228 -12.80 12.97 -9.18
CA THR A 228 -11.41 13.25 -8.80
C THR A 228 -11.24 13.33 -7.29
N ASN A 229 -10.14 12.82 -6.79
CA ASN A 229 -9.77 12.89 -5.38
C ASN A 229 -8.25 12.84 -5.24
N VAL A 230 -7.77 13.16 -4.06
CA VAL A 230 -6.37 13.02 -3.66
C VAL A 230 -6.32 12.23 -2.36
N VAL A 231 -5.39 11.28 -2.27
CA VAL A 231 -5.34 10.33 -1.16
C VAL A 231 -3.92 10.21 -0.63
N ILE A 232 -3.72 10.48 0.65
CA ILE A 232 -2.48 10.17 1.37
C ILE A 232 -2.50 8.68 1.71
N CYS A 233 -1.48 7.96 1.28
CA CYS A 233 -1.30 6.55 1.58
C CYS A 233 -0.09 6.37 2.50
N ILE A 234 -0.24 5.57 3.55
CA ILE A 234 0.81 5.26 4.52
C ILE A 234 1.04 3.77 4.67
N SER A 235 2.22 3.39 5.12
CA SER A 235 2.52 2.02 5.54
C SER A 235 1.61 1.59 6.69
N GLY A 236 1.09 0.37 6.61
CA GLY A 236 0.38 -0.25 7.74
C GLY A 236 1.32 -0.62 8.89
N THR A 237 0.74 -0.88 10.05
CA THR A 237 1.48 -1.33 11.24
C THR A 237 2.18 -2.67 11.00
N GLY A 238 3.36 -2.84 11.60
CA GLY A 238 4.18 -4.05 11.47
C GLY A 238 5.07 -4.09 10.23
N SER A 239 5.18 -3.00 9.48
CA SER A 239 6.11 -2.93 8.36
C SER A 239 7.56 -3.07 8.84
N ASN A 240 8.29 -4.03 8.27
CA ASN A 240 9.73 -4.22 8.52
C ASN A 240 10.62 -3.33 7.63
N LYS A 241 10.01 -2.48 6.81
CA LYS A 241 10.69 -1.56 5.88
C LYS A 241 10.64 -0.11 6.35
N GLY A 242 10.19 0.11 7.58
CA GLY A 242 9.98 1.42 8.14
C GLY A 242 8.68 2.07 7.69
N PHE A 243 8.44 3.26 8.19
CA PHE A 243 7.30 4.08 7.82
C PHE A 243 7.54 4.78 6.50
N SER A 244 6.51 4.85 5.67
CA SER A 244 6.50 5.62 4.43
C SER A 244 5.12 6.21 4.17
N ALA A 245 5.09 7.37 3.53
CA ALA A 245 3.88 8.03 3.08
C ALA A 245 4.05 8.50 1.63
N ILE A 246 3.03 8.31 0.81
CA ILE A 246 2.93 8.89 -0.54
C ILE A 246 1.54 9.47 -0.77
N ILE A 247 1.39 10.25 -1.83
CA ILE A 247 0.10 10.81 -2.24
C ILE A 247 -0.22 10.35 -3.67
N THR A 248 -1.50 10.12 -3.97
CA THR A 248 -1.94 9.63 -5.28
C THR A 248 -3.36 10.10 -5.59
N ASP A 249 -3.71 10.07 -6.85
CA ASP A 249 -4.99 10.47 -7.43
C ASP A 249 -5.83 9.29 -7.95
N CYS A 250 -5.45 8.07 -7.62
CA CYS A 250 -6.11 6.84 -8.07
C CYS A 250 -6.28 5.83 -6.93
N ILE A 251 -6.95 4.71 -7.20
CA ILE A 251 -7.09 3.60 -6.26
C ILE A 251 -5.72 3.02 -5.92
N GLN A 252 -5.52 2.57 -4.68
CA GLN A 252 -4.26 1.99 -4.22
C GLN A 252 -4.41 0.50 -3.92
N ASP A 253 -3.40 -0.26 -4.33
CA ASP A 253 -3.25 -1.66 -3.94
C ASP A 253 -2.87 -1.81 -2.46
N TYR A 254 -3.34 -2.87 -1.83
CA TYR A 254 -3.06 -3.18 -0.42
C TYR A 254 -1.56 -3.30 -0.11
N GLN A 255 -0.78 -3.78 -1.09
CA GLN A 255 0.66 -3.95 -0.94
C GLN A 255 1.48 -2.77 -1.50
N LEU A 256 0.83 -1.64 -1.83
CA LEU A 256 1.53 -0.44 -2.26
C LEU A 256 2.63 -0.04 -1.28
N LEU A 257 2.28 0.08 0.02
CA LEU A 257 3.19 0.41 1.12
C LEU A 257 3.18 -0.61 2.27
N PHE A 258 2.84 -1.87 2.00
CA PHE A 258 2.59 -2.90 3.01
C PHE A 258 1.36 -2.61 3.89
N ASN A 259 0.28 -3.35 3.70
CA ASN A 259 -0.98 -3.16 4.41
C ASN A 259 -1.47 -1.69 4.37
N ALA A 260 -1.37 -1.08 3.20
CA ALA A 260 -1.56 0.35 2.98
C ALA A 260 -2.86 0.89 3.58
N GLN A 261 -2.78 2.03 4.25
CA GLN A 261 -3.91 2.79 4.78
C GLN A 261 -4.00 4.13 4.05
N CYS A 262 -5.21 4.49 3.62
CA CYS A 262 -5.45 5.47 2.57
C CYS A 262 -6.44 6.53 3.05
N PHE A 263 -5.97 7.76 3.21
CA PHE A 263 -6.69 8.91 3.78
C PHE A 263 -7.01 9.92 2.68
N PRO A 264 -8.27 10.00 2.24
CA PRO A 264 -8.65 10.87 1.12
C PRO A 264 -8.87 12.32 1.57
N LEU A 265 -8.75 13.25 0.63
CA LEU A 265 -9.16 14.64 0.83
C LEU A 265 -10.67 14.76 0.95
N TYR A 266 -11.40 13.99 0.12
CA TYR A 266 -12.86 14.00 0.06
C TYR A 266 -13.45 12.61 0.25
N ILE A 267 -14.67 12.57 0.79
CA ILE A 267 -15.57 11.41 0.77
C ILE A 267 -16.78 11.76 -0.09
N TYR A 268 -17.17 10.82 -0.92
CA TYR A 268 -18.36 10.89 -1.74
C TYR A 268 -19.48 10.05 -1.12
N GLU A 269 -20.66 10.63 -0.99
CA GLU A 269 -21.87 10.00 -0.45
C GLU A 269 -22.94 9.98 -1.53
N LYS A 270 -23.65 8.87 -1.67
CA LYS A 270 -24.81 8.79 -2.58
C LYS A 270 -25.86 9.76 -2.06
N ALA A 271 -26.32 10.67 -2.92
CA ALA A 271 -27.45 11.52 -2.58
C ALA A 271 -28.66 10.64 -2.29
N GLU A 272 -29.23 10.75 -1.10
CA GLU A 272 -30.52 10.13 -0.82
C GLU A 272 -31.55 10.77 -1.76
N SER A 273 -32.20 9.96 -2.58
CA SER A 273 -33.37 10.40 -3.30
C SER A 273 -34.44 10.73 -2.23
N LYS A 274 -34.58 12.00 -1.88
CA LYS A 274 -35.77 12.46 -1.19
C LYS A 274 -36.93 12.23 -2.19
N GLU A 275 -37.62 11.14 -2.03
CA GLU A 275 -38.99 11.00 -2.53
C GLU A 275 -39.84 12.08 -1.86
N SER A 276 -39.77 13.32 -2.34
CA SER A 276 -40.85 14.26 -2.17
C SER A 276 -41.88 13.84 -3.20
N ALA A 277 -42.93 13.17 -2.72
CA ALA A 277 -44.14 12.91 -3.45
C ALA A 277 -44.72 14.24 -3.99
N GLN A 278 -44.37 14.57 -5.22
CA GLN A 278 -45.16 15.45 -6.06
C GLN A 278 -45.17 14.84 -7.46
N LEU A 279 -46.27 14.15 -7.75
CA LEU A 279 -46.66 13.68 -9.07
C LEU A 279 -46.74 14.87 -10.02
N SER A 280 -45.75 15.11 -10.85
CA SER A 280 -45.87 15.84 -12.09
C SER A 280 -45.67 14.86 -13.23
N PHE A 281 -46.76 14.51 -13.89
CA PHE A 281 -46.78 13.86 -15.19
C PHE A 281 -46.22 14.86 -16.20
N ASP A 282 -44.93 14.71 -16.55
CA ASP A 282 -44.42 14.98 -17.89
C ASP A 282 -42.91 14.64 -17.95
N ASN A 283 -42.58 13.92 -19.04
CA ASN A 283 -41.26 13.53 -19.49
C ASN A 283 -40.60 12.30 -18.84
N MET A 284 -40.97 11.16 -19.42
CA MET A 284 -40.12 9.97 -19.45
C MET A 284 -38.74 10.32 -20.07
N THR A 285 -37.73 10.52 -19.24
CA THR A 285 -36.31 10.30 -19.61
C THR A 285 -35.71 9.32 -18.61
N VAL A 286 -35.54 8.10 -19.11
CA VAL A 286 -34.85 7.02 -18.44
C VAL A 286 -33.39 7.44 -18.23
N GLY A 287 -32.97 7.61 -16.98
CA GLY A 287 -31.60 7.93 -16.62
C GLY A 287 -31.47 8.49 -15.20
N GLU A 288 -31.78 7.69 -14.17
CA GLU A 288 -31.39 8.05 -12.79
C GLU A 288 -29.85 8.06 -12.67
N SER A 289 -29.24 9.19 -12.96
CA SER A 289 -27.87 9.44 -12.53
C SER A 289 -27.90 9.66 -11.02
N LYS A 290 -27.58 8.61 -10.25
CA LYS A 290 -27.33 8.74 -8.82
C LYS A 290 -26.22 9.75 -8.62
N THR A 291 -26.58 10.98 -8.27
CA THR A 291 -25.63 12.06 -8.01
C THR A 291 -24.91 11.79 -6.70
N TRP A 292 -23.57 11.86 -6.72
CA TRP A 292 -22.74 11.79 -5.54
C TRP A 292 -22.47 13.19 -5.02
N THR A 293 -22.60 13.41 -3.72
CA THR A 293 -22.20 14.64 -3.04
C THR A 293 -20.84 14.48 -2.39
N ARG A 294 -20.04 15.53 -2.43
CA ARG A 294 -18.67 15.54 -1.92
C ARG A 294 -18.58 16.31 -0.60
N ARG A 295 -17.92 15.73 0.42
CA ARG A 295 -17.51 16.43 1.63
C ARG A 295 -16.04 16.18 1.95
N PHE A 296 -15.42 17.07 2.71
CA PHE A 296 -14.06 16.84 3.21
C PHE A 296 -14.03 15.64 4.17
N ALA A 297 -12.96 14.84 4.09
CA ALA A 297 -12.75 13.70 4.96
C ALA A 297 -12.23 14.09 6.34
N VAL A 298 -11.49 15.21 6.45
CA VAL A 298 -11.03 15.79 7.73
C VAL A 298 -12.23 16.19 8.59
N THR A 299 -12.19 15.80 9.88
CA THR A 299 -13.29 16.02 10.82
C THR A 299 -13.43 17.50 11.27
N ASP A 300 -14.65 17.89 11.68
CA ASP A 300 -14.90 19.25 12.20
C ASP A 300 -14.24 19.48 13.56
N VAL A 301 -14.08 18.44 14.37
CA VAL A 301 -13.38 18.50 15.65
C VAL A 301 -11.92 18.91 15.46
N ILE A 302 -11.24 18.31 14.50
CA ILE A 302 -9.86 18.69 14.16
C ILE A 302 -9.79 20.09 13.58
N LEU A 303 -10.71 20.46 12.68
CA LEU A 303 -10.79 21.82 12.15
C LEU A 303 -10.92 22.86 13.28
N SER A 304 -11.85 22.62 14.21
CA SER A 304 -12.06 23.52 15.36
C SER A 304 -10.82 23.64 16.24
N LYS A 305 -10.13 22.51 16.50
CA LYS A 305 -8.87 22.49 17.25
C LYS A 305 -7.78 23.32 16.55
N PHE A 306 -7.61 23.15 15.25
CA PHE A 306 -6.62 23.88 14.47
C PHE A 306 -6.95 25.38 14.40
N ARG A 307 -8.21 25.75 14.23
CA ARG A 307 -8.64 27.16 14.26
C ARG A 307 -8.39 27.81 15.60
N GLY A 308 -8.61 27.10 16.70
CA GLY A 308 -8.32 27.61 18.04
C GLY A 308 -6.84 27.95 18.29
N ILE A 309 -5.93 27.38 17.51
CA ILE A 309 -4.48 27.55 17.66
C ILE A 309 -3.90 28.46 16.58
N TYR A 310 -4.29 28.26 15.31
CA TYR A 310 -3.69 28.91 14.15
C TYR A 310 -4.59 29.98 13.51
N GLY A 311 -5.81 30.19 14.04
CA GLY A 311 -6.76 31.20 13.61
C GLY A 311 -7.83 30.70 12.62
N ASP A 312 -8.90 31.49 12.51
CA ASP A 312 -10.16 31.12 11.83
C ASP A 312 -10.03 30.89 10.31
N LYS A 313 -8.96 31.38 9.69
CA LYS A 313 -8.71 31.23 8.25
C LYS A 313 -8.32 29.81 7.86
N VAL A 314 -7.95 28.95 8.82
CA VAL A 314 -7.59 27.55 8.57
C VAL A 314 -8.79 26.78 8.01
N ASN A 315 -8.57 26.02 6.95
CA ASN A 315 -9.56 25.15 6.34
C ASN A 315 -9.10 23.68 6.34
N LYS A 316 -10.01 22.76 6.03
CA LYS A 316 -9.74 21.31 6.06
C LYS A 316 -8.71 20.86 5.02
N GLU A 317 -8.61 21.56 3.92
CA GLU A 317 -7.63 21.28 2.88
C GLU A 317 -6.21 21.67 3.34
N ASP A 318 -6.05 22.80 4.03
CA ASP A 318 -4.77 23.18 4.65
C ASP A 318 -4.31 22.12 5.65
N ILE A 319 -5.24 21.59 6.47
CA ILE A 319 -4.94 20.51 7.42
C ILE A 319 -4.49 19.25 6.70
N PHE A 320 -5.12 18.90 5.57
CA PHE A 320 -4.74 17.74 4.77
C PHE A 320 -3.28 17.84 4.27
N TYR A 321 -2.91 18.98 3.69
CA TYR A 321 -1.54 19.18 3.21
C TYR A 321 -0.52 19.38 4.33
N TYR A 322 -0.93 19.94 5.46
CA TYR A 322 -0.12 19.97 6.68
C TYR A 322 0.23 18.54 7.13
N VAL A 323 -0.77 17.67 7.21
CA VAL A 323 -0.56 16.24 7.54
C VAL A 323 0.45 15.62 6.58
N TYR A 324 0.32 15.87 5.28
CA TYR A 324 1.25 15.32 4.30
C TYR A 324 2.68 15.82 4.52
N ALA A 325 2.88 17.10 4.79
CA ALA A 325 4.20 17.67 5.10
C ALA A 325 4.82 17.04 6.36
N VAL A 326 4.04 16.86 7.44
CA VAL A 326 4.50 16.22 8.67
C VAL A 326 4.93 14.77 8.41
N LEU A 327 4.15 14.01 7.65
CA LEU A 327 4.46 12.62 7.30
C LEU A 327 5.70 12.47 6.40
N GLN A 328 6.06 13.53 5.65
CA GLN A 328 7.29 13.58 4.85
C GLN A 328 8.51 14.11 5.64
N SER A 329 8.31 14.61 6.86
CA SER A 329 9.38 15.15 7.69
C SER A 329 10.30 14.03 8.22
N PRO A 330 11.62 14.06 7.91
CA PRO A 330 12.58 13.11 8.48
C PRO A 330 12.62 13.20 10.01
N ARG A 331 12.48 14.42 10.57
CA ARG A 331 12.48 14.63 12.01
C ARG A 331 11.31 13.94 12.71
N TYR A 332 10.11 14.00 12.12
CA TYR A 332 8.94 13.27 12.62
C TYR A 332 9.16 11.76 12.58
N SER A 333 9.58 11.25 11.42
CA SER A 333 9.81 9.81 11.22
C SER A 333 10.87 9.26 12.17
N GLU A 334 11.94 10.00 12.42
CA GLU A 334 13.02 9.62 13.32
C GLU A 334 12.59 9.67 14.79
N SER A 335 11.89 10.74 15.21
CA SER A 335 11.43 10.93 16.60
C SER A 335 10.42 9.86 17.03
N TYR A 336 9.59 9.37 16.11
CA TYR A 336 8.50 8.42 16.38
C TYR A 336 8.64 7.09 15.62
N LYS A 337 9.87 6.73 15.22
CA LYS A 337 10.15 5.52 14.44
C LYS A 337 9.52 4.26 15.05
N GLU A 338 9.67 4.07 16.34
CA GLU A 338 9.20 2.87 17.03
C GLU A 338 7.68 2.88 17.25
N ASP A 339 7.09 4.07 17.33
CA ASP A 339 5.64 4.25 17.40
C ASP A 339 4.99 3.94 16.06
N LEU A 340 5.53 4.49 14.98
CA LEU A 340 5.02 4.36 13.61
C LEU A 340 5.02 2.91 13.08
N VAL A 341 5.85 2.05 13.64
CA VAL A 341 5.82 0.59 13.34
C VAL A 341 4.67 -0.11 14.07
N LYS A 342 4.31 0.36 15.28
CA LYS A 342 3.39 -0.33 16.19
C LYS A 342 1.98 0.24 16.14
N ASP A 343 1.85 1.52 15.82
CA ASP A 343 0.58 2.26 15.88
C ASP A 343 0.34 3.11 14.63
N MET A 344 -0.92 3.54 14.45
CA MET A 344 -1.28 4.52 13.44
C MET A 344 -0.60 5.86 13.74
N PRO A 345 -0.09 6.59 12.73
CA PRO A 345 0.49 7.91 12.93
C PRO A 345 -0.41 8.84 13.73
N ARG A 346 0.20 9.59 14.61
CA ARG A 346 -0.41 10.68 15.36
C ARG A 346 0.27 11.97 14.98
N ILE A 347 -0.48 12.98 14.67
CA ILE A 347 0.02 14.23 14.10
C ILE A 347 0.15 15.28 15.18
N PRO A 348 1.38 15.77 15.46
CA PRO A 348 1.60 16.85 16.40
C PRO A 348 1.05 18.18 15.86
N LEU A 349 0.89 19.13 16.74
CA LEU A 349 0.68 20.53 16.39
C LEU A 349 2.05 21.22 16.42
N LEU A 350 2.48 21.77 15.27
CA LEU A 350 3.80 22.35 15.10
C LEU A 350 3.71 23.87 14.95
N ALA A 351 4.70 24.58 15.43
CA ALA A 351 4.92 25.97 15.06
C ALA A 351 5.06 26.08 13.52
N HIS A 352 4.85 27.25 12.98
CA HIS A 352 5.00 27.52 11.54
C HIS A 352 4.01 26.72 10.63
N PHE A 353 2.78 26.55 11.10
CA PHE A 353 1.73 25.82 10.34
C PHE A 353 1.60 26.28 8.88
N PRO A 354 1.57 27.60 8.53
CA PRO A 354 1.43 28.05 7.15
C PRO A 354 2.57 27.56 6.25
N GLU A 355 3.80 27.51 6.75
CA GLU A 355 4.98 27.04 6.01
C GLU A 355 4.89 25.52 5.75
N TYR A 356 4.47 24.75 6.76
CA TYR A 356 4.20 23.32 6.58
C TYR A 356 3.12 23.09 5.52
N VAL A 357 2.04 23.85 5.52
CA VAL A 357 0.97 23.77 4.51
C VAL A 357 1.52 24.06 3.12
N ARG A 358 2.31 25.14 2.98
CA ARG A 358 2.92 25.55 1.70
C ARG A 358 3.80 24.43 1.13
N ILE A 359 4.68 23.87 1.96
CA ILE A 359 5.59 22.80 1.54
C ILE A 359 4.81 21.51 1.27
N GLY A 360 3.80 21.20 2.09
CA GLY A 360 2.94 20.04 1.87
C GLY A 360 2.18 20.07 0.54
N ARG A 361 1.69 21.26 0.14
CA ARG A 361 1.09 21.47 -1.18
C ARG A 361 2.11 21.28 -2.30
N ALA A 362 3.31 21.83 -2.17
CA ALA A 362 4.37 21.70 -3.16
C ALA A 362 4.83 20.23 -3.33
N LEU A 363 5.01 19.51 -2.21
CA LEU A 363 5.32 18.08 -2.22
C LEU A 363 4.19 17.26 -2.87
N ALA A 364 2.93 17.57 -2.53
CA ALA A 364 1.78 16.89 -3.11
C ALA A 364 1.68 17.12 -4.61
N GLU A 365 1.85 18.35 -5.07
CA GLU A 365 1.85 18.69 -6.50
C GLU A 365 2.97 17.96 -7.26
N LEU A 366 4.19 17.95 -6.69
CA LEU A 366 5.34 17.23 -7.26
C LEU A 366 5.06 15.73 -7.37
N HIS A 367 4.54 15.13 -6.30
CA HIS A 367 4.31 13.69 -6.21
C HIS A 367 3.08 13.22 -7.00
N LEU A 368 2.07 14.06 -7.21
CA LEU A 368 0.92 13.75 -8.07
C LEU A 368 1.28 13.86 -9.56
N ASN A 369 2.21 14.75 -9.90
CA ASN A 369 2.65 15.01 -11.26
C ASN A 369 3.95 14.27 -11.65
N TYR A 370 4.30 13.19 -10.95
CA TYR A 370 5.55 12.46 -11.16
C TYR A 370 5.73 11.86 -12.56
N GLU A 371 4.65 11.75 -13.33
CA GLU A 371 4.66 11.25 -14.73
C GLU A 371 4.94 12.35 -15.76
N LYS A 372 5.05 13.63 -15.36
CA LYS A 372 5.36 14.72 -16.30
C LYS A 372 6.78 14.59 -16.83
N PRO A 373 6.98 14.49 -18.15
CA PRO A 373 8.32 14.37 -18.74
C PRO A 373 9.22 15.55 -18.37
N VAL A 374 10.49 15.25 -18.14
CA VAL A 374 11.55 16.23 -17.83
C VAL A 374 12.72 15.98 -18.78
N ASN A 375 13.44 17.04 -19.16
CA ASN A 375 14.65 16.90 -19.96
C ASN A 375 15.81 16.35 -19.11
N ALA A 376 16.41 15.25 -19.56
CA ALA A 376 17.54 14.62 -18.87
C ALA A 376 18.76 15.55 -18.75
N GLU A 377 19.01 16.39 -19.78
CA GLU A 377 20.14 17.33 -19.80
C GLU A 377 20.04 18.39 -18.69
N GLU A 378 18.81 18.82 -18.34
CA GLU A 378 18.58 19.77 -17.23
C GLU A 378 18.97 19.19 -15.86
N LEU A 379 19.05 17.86 -15.77
CA LEU A 379 19.46 17.14 -14.57
C LEU A 379 20.95 16.75 -14.60
N GLY A 380 21.70 17.13 -15.63
CA GLY A 380 23.09 16.70 -15.84
C GLY A 380 23.23 15.22 -16.21
N ILE A 381 22.14 14.57 -16.59
CA ILE A 381 22.09 13.15 -16.95
C ILE A 381 22.47 12.98 -18.41
N MET A 382 23.37 12.05 -18.67
CA MET A 382 23.79 11.68 -20.02
C MET A 382 22.99 10.46 -20.50
N VAL A 383 22.36 10.58 -21.65
CA VAL A 383 21.66 9.48 -22.32
C VAL A 383 22.47 9.02 -23.52
N GLU A 384 23.12 7.87 -23.40
CA GLU A 384 23.80 7.22 -24.52
C GLU A 384 22.78 6.38 -25.30
N MET A 385 22.52 6.76 -26.55
CA MET A 385 21.52 6.11 -27.39
C MET A 385 22.13 5.65 -28.70
N ARG A 386 22.20 4.34 -28.93
CA ARG A 386 22.65 3.73 -30.21
C ARG A 386 21.50 3.62 -31.20
N ARG A 387 20.27 3.49 -30.70
CA ARG A 387 19.04 3.39 -31.46
C ARG A 387 17.90 3.97 -30.64
N ALA A 388 17.00 4.75 -31.29
CA ALA A 388 15.80 5.29 -30.65
C ALA A 388 14.70 4.21 -30.48
N ASP A 389 14.95 3.25 -29.61
CA ASP A 389 14.04 2.19 -29.26
C ASP A 389 13.85 2.19 -27.73
N TYR A 390 12.69 2.64 -27.28
CA TYR A 390 12.38 2.82 -25.86
C TYR A 390 11.70 1.59 -25.23
N THR A 391 11.66 0.46 -25.93
CA THR A 391 11.08 -0.79 -25.43
C THR A 391 11.95 -1.39 -24.34
N VAL A 392 11.37 -1.73 -23.20
CA VAL A 392 12.01 -2.55 -22.19
C VAL A 392 11.93 -4.01 -22.65
N VAL A 393 13.06 -4.60 -23.00
CA VAL A 393 13.12 -5.95 -23.61
C VAL A 393 12.90 -7.05 -22.55
N ASP A 394 13.54 -6.92 -21.39
CA ASP A 394 13.45 -7.86 -20.26
C ASP A 394 13.27 -7.05 -18.98
N LYS A 395 14.35 -6.41 -18.56
CA LYS A 395 14.37 -5.51 -17.37
C LYS A 395 15.50 -4.52 -17.48
N MET A 396 15.34 -3.37 -16.88
CA MET A 396 16.41 -2.42 -16.64
C MET A 396 17.42 -2.98 -15.61
N ARG A 397 18.66 -2.56 -15.68
CA ARG A 397 19.74 -2.98 -14.77
C ARG A 397 20.59 -1.80 -14.35
N PHE A 398 21.08 -1.84 -13.12
CA PHE A 398 22.16 -0.95 -12.70
C PHE A 398 23.48 -1.35 -13.35
N GLY A 399 24.39 -0.41 -13.47
CA GLY A 399 25.70 -0.61 -14.08
C GLY A 399 26.50 -1.74 -13.44
N LYS A 400 27.59 -2.11 -14.06
CA LYS A 400 28.48 -3.20 -13.60
C LYS A 400 28.88 -3.01 -12.13
N GLY A 401 28.79 -4.06 -11.34
CA GLY A 401 29.10 -3.98 -9.91
C GLY A 401 28.00 -3.33 -9.06
N LYS A 402 26.78 -3.17 -9.60
CA LYS A 402 25.66 -2.44 -9.02
C LYS A 402 25.89 -0.92 -8.92
N ASP A 403 26.66 -0.39 -9.85
CA ASP A 403 26.85 1.05 -9.98
C ASP A 403 25.51 1.75 -10.24
N LYS A 404 25.06 2.53 -9.24
CA LYS A 404 23.80 3.27 -9.29
C LYS A 404 23.88 4.58 -10.09
N SER A 405 25.09 5.06 -10.44
CA SER A 405 25.23 6.20 -11.33
C SER A 405 24.83 5.89 -12.77
N THR A 406 24.66 4.60 -13.09
CA THR A 406 24.37 4.10 -14.41
C THR A 406 23.17 3.16 -14.40
N ILE A 407 22.25 3.34 -15.37
CA ILE A 407 21.16 2.40 -15.65
C ILE A 407 21.25 1.97 -17.10
N GLU A 408 21.42 0.67 -17.33
CA GLU A 408 21.23 0.01 -18.60
C GLU A 408 19.73 -0.17 -18.81
N TYR A 409 19.12 0.79 -19.53
CA TYR A 409 17.66 0.81 -19.75
C TYR A 409 17.22 -0.36 -20.65
N ASN A 410 17.91 -0.55 -21.75
CA ASN A 410 17.76 -1.67 -22.69
C ASN A 410 19.08 -1.86 -23.49
N PRO A 411 19.17 -2.79 -24.44
CA PRO A 411 20.41 -3.00 -25.22
C PRO A 411 20.91 -1.79 -26.01
N TYR A 412 20.06 -0.78 -26.21
CA TYR A 412 20.36 0.38 -27.08
C TYR A 412 20.51 1.69 -26.29
N ILE A 413 19.98 1.77 -25.09
CA ILE A 413 19.94 2.99 -24.29
C ILE A 413 20.58 2.75 -22.93
N THR A 414 21.56 3.60 -22.58
CA THR A 414 22.20 3.64 -21.27
C THR A 414 22.10 5.05 -20.70
N ILE A 415 21.67 5.16 -19.46
CA ILE A 415 21.53 6.42 -18.72
C ILE A 415 22.70 6.50 -17.74
N ARG A 416 23.47 7.61 -17.76
CA ARG A 416 24.65 7.82 -16.94
C ARG A 416 24.57 9.11 -16.16
N ASN A 417 25.49 9.27 -15.22
CA ASN A 417 25.62 10.45 -14.36
C ASN A 417 24.37 10.69 -13.50
N ILE A 418 23.70 9.63 -13.08
CA ILE A 418 22.58 9.75 -12.12
C ILE A 418 23.16 10.20 -10.78
N PRO A 419 22.76 11.37 -10.23
CA PRO A 419 23.23 11.85 -8.94
C PRO A 419 22.92 10.85 -7.79
N GLU A 420 23.88 10.67 -6.87
CA GLU A 420 23.69 9.79 -5.71
C GLU A 420 22.52 10.25 -4.84
N GLU A 421 22.33 11.55 -4.72
CA GLU A 421 21.26 12.18 -3.94
C GLU A 421 19.85 11.79 -4.45
N ALA A 422 19.71 11.47 -5.73
CA ALA A 422 18.44 11.01 -6.31
C ALA A 422 17.95 9.68 -5.72
N TYR A 423 18.82 8.93 -5.05
CA TYR A 423 18.47 7.70 -4.35
C TYR A 423 18.01 7.91 -2.90
N ASN A 424 18.07 9.13 -2.38
CA ASN A 424 17.69 9.44 -1.00
C ASN A 424 16.17 9.54 -0.78
N TYR A 425 15.38 9.64 -1.84
CA TYR A 425 13.92 9.55 -1.71
C TYR A 425 13.49 8.09 -1.58
N ILE A 426 13.31 7.66 -0.34
CA ILE A 426 13.01 6.26 0.01
C ILE A 426 11.50 6.09 0.24
N VAL A 427 10.90 5.15 -0.45
CA VAL A 427 9.51 4.73 -0.28
C VAL A 427 9.46 3.22 -0.05
N ASN A 428 8.89 2.79 1.05
CA ASN A 428 8.76 1.36 1.41
C ASN A 428 10.08 0.58 1.29
N GLY A 429 11.17 1.17 1.79
CA GLY A 429 12.49 0.55 1.90
C GLY A 429 13.33 0.49 0.61
N LYS A 430 12.92 1.18 -0.46
CA LYS A 430 13.68 1.33 -1.70
C LYS A 430 13.59 2.77 -2.19
N SER A 431 14.57 3.23 -2.94
CA SER A 431 14.47 4.52 -3.62
C SER A 431 13.40 4.48 -4.72
N ALA A 432 12.87 5.64 -5.06
CA ALA A 432 11.87 5.78 -6.14
C ALA A 432 12.41 5.23 -7.48
N ILE A 433 13.70 5.44 -7.75
CA ILE A 433 14.38 4.91 -8.95
C ILE A 433 14.40 3.37 -8.94
N GLU A 434 14.76 2.76 -7.80
CA GLU A 434 14.78 1.29 -7.66
C GLU A 434 13.40 0.68 -7.89
N TRP A 435 12.32 1.37 -7.51
CA TRP A 435 10.96 0.94 -7.82
C TRP A 435 10.69 0.90 -9.31
N ILE A 436 11.09 1.93 -10.08
CA ILE A 436 10.91 1.94 -11.53
C ILE A 436 11.70 0.82 -12.19
N VAL A 437 12.98 0.67 -11.84
CA VAL A 437 13.86 -0.37 -12.40
C VAL A 437 13.29 -1.78 -12.16
N GLU A 438 12.65 -2.00 -11.01
CA GLU A 438 12.12 -3.32 -10.64
C GLU A 438 10.72 -3.59 -11.21
N GLN A 439 9.83 -2.59 -11.19
CA GLN A 439 8.41 -2.83 -11.52
C GLN A 439 8.14 -2.83 -13.04
N TYR A 440 8.95 -2.10 -13.80
CA TYR A 440 8.81 -2.05 -15.25
C TYR A 440 9.71 -3.08 -15.95
N ALA A 441 9.50 -4.35 -15.58
CA ALA A 441 10.15 -5.52 -16.19
C ALA A 441 9.10 -6.41 -16.85
N VAL A 442 9.44 -6.99 -18.00
CA VAL A 442 8.61 -8.01 -18.65
C VAL A 442 8.70 -9.29 -17.82
N THR A 443 7.57 -9.80 -17.37
CA THR A 443 7.52 -10.97 -16.49
C THR A 443 6.42 -11.94 -16.93
N THR A 444 6.63 -13.23 -16.68
CA THR A 444 5.61 -14.27 -16.90
C THR A 444 5.27 -14.93 -15.56
N ASP A 445 4.01 -14.95 -15.20
CA ASP A 445 3.53 -15.67 -14.03
C ASP A 445 3.54 -17.17 -14.31
N LYS A 446 4.28 -17.94 -13.52
CA LYS A 446 4.51 -19.38 -13.73
C LYS A 446 3.26 -20.25 -13.55
N SER A 447 2.25 -19.75 -12.82
CA SER A 447 1.05 -20.53 -12.51
C SER A 447 -0.06 -20.34 -13.53
N SER A 448 -0.11 -19.17 -14.16
CA SER A 448 -1.15 -18.78 -15.10
C SER A 448 -0.66 -18.65 -16.55
N ASP A 449 0.67 -18.65 -16.76
CA ASP A 449 1.36 -18.36 -18.02
C ASP A 449 1.04 -16.95 -18.58
N ILE A 450 0.50 -16.07 -17.72
CA ILE A 450 0.19 -14.70 -18.13
C ILE A 450 1.49 -13.88 -18.21
N VAL A 451 1.71 -13.27 -19.37
CA VAL A 451 2.79 -12.32 -19.59
C VAL A 451 2.32 -10.93 -19.13
N ASN A 452 3.13 -10.28 -18.31
CA ASN A 452 2.94 -8.92 -17.87
C ASN A 452 4.01 -8.05 -18.54
N ASP A 453 3.62 -7.34 -19.58
CA ASP A 453 4.50 -6.48 -20.37
C ASP A 453 4.21 -5.00 -20.09
N PRO A 454 5.12 -4.28 -19.40
CA PRO A 454 4.93 -2.87 -19.06
C PRO A 454 4.94 -1.94 -20.29
N ASN A 455 5.48 -2.38 -21.44
CA ASN A 455 5.47 -1.57 -22.66
C ASN A 455 4.06 -1.34 -23.21
N ALA A 456 3.09 -2.16 -22.81
CA ALA A 456 1.69 -2.00 -23.19
C ALA A 456 0.98 -0.84 -22.48
N TYR A 457 1.52 -0.35 -21.34
CA TYR A 457 0.96 0.79 -20.61
C TYR A 457 1.40 2.10 -21.25
N ALA A 458 0.47 2.99 -21.57
CA ALA A 458 0.70 4.31 -22.18
C ALA A 458 1.58 4.32 -23.45
N GLY A 459 2.24 3.23 -23.80
CA GLY A 459 3.02 3.04 -25.03
C GLY A 459 4.26 3.91 -25.18
N GLY A 460 4.96 3.75 -26.32
CA GLY A 460 6.01 4.63 -26.76
C GLY A 460 7.18 4.83 -25.79
N LYS A 461 7.37 6.07 -25.37
CA LYS A 461 8.49 6.54 -24.54
C LYS A 461 8.18 6.60 -23.04
N TYR A 462 6.98 6.22 -22.64
CA TYR A 462 6.46 6.43 -21.29
C TYR A 462 7.40 5.96 -20.17
N ILE A 463 7.91 4.73 -20.23
CA ILE A 463 8.77 4.17 -19.17
C ILE A 463 10.10 4.92 -19.06
N PHE A 464 10.66 5.33 -20.21
CA PHE A 464 11.88 6.13 -20.24
C PHE A 464 11.65 7.52 -19.63
N ASP A 465 10.61 8.22 -20.08
CA ASP A 465 10.26 9.55 -19.56
C ASP A 465 9.93 9.51 -18.08
N LEU A 466 9.23 8.46 -17.62
CA LEU A 466 8.95 8.21 -16.21
C LEU A 466 10.22 8.03 -15.37
N LEU A 467 11.20 7.27 -15.86
CA LEU A 467 12.48 7.08 -15.16
C LEU A 467 13.22 8.41 -14.99
N ILE A 468 13.32 9.22 -16.05
CA ILE A 468 13.94 10.54 -15.96
C ILE A 468 13.16 11.47 -15.02
N SER A 469 11.84 11.46 -15.11
CA SER A 469 10.99 12.24 -14.22
C SER A 469 11.15 11.85 -12.76
N ILE A 470 11.22 10.56 -12.44
CA ILE A 470 11.41 10.08 -11.05
C ILE A 470 12.77 10.49 -10.49
N ILE A 471 13.81 10.58 -11.29
CA ILE A 471 15.10 11.15 -10.85
C ILE A 471 14.91 12.61 -10.43
N SER A 472 14.23 13.42 -11.28
CA SER A 472 13.90 14.81 -10.97
C SER A 472 13.03 14.94 -9.71
N VAL A 473 11.97 14.14 -9.60
CA VAL A 473 11.07 14.12 -8.43
C VAL A 473 11.84 13.80 -7.16
N SER A 474 12.76 12.84 -7.21
CA SER A 474 13.58 12.46 -6.07
C SER A 474 14.46 13.62 -5.57
N LEU A 475 15.13 14.32 -6.48
CA LEU A 475 15.97 15.49 -6.15
C LEU A 475 15.12 16.63 -5.58
N LYS A 476 14.04 17.03 -6.27
CA LYS A 476 13.15 18.11 -5.84
C LYS A 476 12.44 17.79 -4.52
N THR A 477 12.16 16.52 -4.23
CA THR A 477 11.61 16.11 -2.94
C THR A 477 12.58 16.43 -1.80
N GLN A 478 13.88 16.13 -1.97
CA GLN A 478 14.89 16.46 -0.98
C GLN A 478 15.02 17.98 -0.78
N GLU A 479 14.99 18.75 -1.87
CA GLU A 479 15.01 20.21 -1.83
C GLU A 479 13.81 20.79 -1.05
N LEU A 480 12.61 20.26 -1.27
CA LEU A 480 11.40 20.70 -0.56
C LEU A 480 11.42 20.29 0.92
N ILE A 481 11.87 19.08 1.23
CA ILE A 481 12.01 18.60 2.61
C ILE A 481 13.03 19.45 3.37
N ALA A 482 14.14 19.86 2.74
CA ALA A 482 15.14 20.74 3.35
C ALA A 482 14.60 22.14 3.68
N GLN A 483 13.51 22.58 3.04
CA GLN A 483 12.83 23.85 3.32
C GLN A 483 11.83 23.74 4.48
N LEU A 484 11.57 22.56 5.04
CA LEU A 484 10.67 22.44 6.19
C LEU A 484 11.21 23.28 7.35
N PRO A 485 10.35 24.06 8.03
CA PRO A 485 10.77 24.86 9.17
C PRO A 485 11.19 23.97 10.35
N GLU A 486 11.76 24.60 11.37
CA GLU A 486 12.13 23.92 12.60
C GLU A 486 10.97 23.08 13.14
N TYR A 487 11.26 21.82 13.46
CA TYR A 487 10.29 20.91 14.06
C TYR A 487 10.11 21.27 15.55
N LYS A 488 9.12 22.07 15.84
CA LYS A 488 8.81 22.56 17.19
C LYS A 488 7.33 22.30 17.50
N GLU A 489 7.11 21.38 18.44
CA GLU A 489 5.79 21.07 18.99
C GLU A 489 5.29 22.22 19.89
N ILE A 490 3.96 22.48 19.87
CA ILE A 490 3.27 23.52 20.65
C ILE A 490 2.19 22.92 21.54
#